data_c1443f6afa698ac1f573f02c7e98d1c6
#
_entry.id   c1443f6afa698ac1f573f02c7e98d1c6
#
_cell.length_a   1.000
_cell.length_b   1.000
_cell.length_c   1.000
_cell.angle_alpha   90.00
_cell.angle_beta   90.00
_cell.angle_gamma   90.00
#
_symmetry.space_group_name_H-M   'P 1'
#
loop_
_entity.id
_entity.type
_entity.pdbx_description
1 polymer ?
#
loop_
_entity_poly.entity_id
_entity_poly.type
_entity_poly.pdbx_seq_one_letter_code
_entity_poly.pdbx_strand_id
1 'polypeptide(L)'
;SSDLLRQRQIVLKEAQLRLLLARQALAAGQYAEYQKDLTEVMLLIQQLPDPKAKELLKQLNKLKTLVVVPTPILSTRALLG
;
A
#
# COMPACT_ATOMS: atom_id res chain seq x y z
N SER A 1 4.58 27.00 -7.60
CA SER A 1 5.60 27.59 -6.73
C SER A 1 6.61 26.55 -6.28
N SER A 2 7.77 27.00 -5.81
CA SER A 2 8.80 26.10 -5.33
C SER A 2 8.35 25.30 -4.10
N ASP A 3 7.47 25.86 -3.28
CA ASP A 3 6.95 25.17 -2.10
C ASP A 3 6.06 23.98 -2.48
N LEU A 4 5.24 24.14 -3.51
CA LEU A 4 4.39 23.07 -4.01
C LEU A 4 5.23 21.95 -4.61
N LEU A 5 6.29 22.30 -5.35
CA LEU A 5 7.22 21.31 -5.89
C LEU A 5 7.95 20.55 -4.79
N ARG A 6 8.35 21.26 -3.74
CA ARG A 6 9.02 20.65 -2.58
C ARG A 6 8.09 19.67 -1.88
N GLN A 7 6.85 20.08 -1.62
CA GLN A 7 5.86 19.21 -1.00
C GLN A 7 5.61 17.96 -1.82
N ARG A 8 5.51 18.11 -3.13
CA ARG A 8 5.35 16.97 -4.04
C ARG A 8 6.53 16.01 -3.93
N GLN A 9 7.74 16.53 -3.90
CA GLN A 9 8.95 15.71 -3.76
C GLN A 9 8.98 14.96 -2.42
N ILE A 10 8.57 15.61 -1.33
CA ILE A 10 8.51 15.00 -0.02
C ILE A 10 7.51 13.85 -0.01
N VAL A 11 6.31 14.07 -0.56
CA VAL A 11 5.28 13.04 -0.64
C VAL A 11 5.77 11.85 -1.47
N LEU A 12 6.39 12.13 -2.63
CA LEU A 12 6.89 11.06 -3.49
C LEU A 12 8.00 10.25 -2.82
N LYS A 13 8.91 10.90 -2.11
CA LYS A 13 9.96 10.19 -1.39
C LYS A 13 9.40 9.32 -0.28
N GLU A 14 8.44 9.84 0.47
CA GLU A 14 7.78 9.08 1.52
C GLU A 14 7.06 7.87 0.93
N ALA A 15 6.35 8.07 -0.19
CA ALA A 15 5.66 6.99 -0.88
C ALA A 15 6.65 5.91 -1.35
N GLN A 16 7.80 6.31 -1.88
CA GLN A 16 8.83 5.37 -2.31
C GLN A 16 9.37 4.54 -1.16
N LEU A 17 9.62 5.16 -0.01
CA LEU A 17 10.07 4.44 1.19
C LEU A 17 9.03 3.44 1.68
N ARG A 18 7.77 3.84 1.70
CA ARG A 18 6.67 2.96 2.11
C ARG A 18 6.52 1.79 1.13
N LEU A 19 6.70 2.06 -0.16
CA LEU A 19 6.62 1.01 -1.17
C LEU A 19 7.75 0.00 -0.99
N LEU A 20 8.95 0.46 -0.63
CA LEU A 20 10.07 -0.42 -0.33
C LEU A 20 9.76 -1.32 0.87
N LEU A 21 9.16 -0.74 1.92
CA LEU A 21 8.74 -1.52 3.09
C LEU A 21 7.69 -2.56 2.70
N ALA A 22 6.74 -2.18 1.84
CA ALA A 22 5.74 -3.12 1.34
C ALA A 22 6.39 -4.30 0.61
N ARG A 23 7.37 -4.03 -0.23
CA ARG A 23 8.09 -5.09 -0.95
C ARG A 23 8.79 -6.05 0.02
N GLN A 24 9.42 -5.51 1.05
CA GLN A 24 10.10 -6.31 2.06
C GLN A 24 9.10 -7.17 2.85
N ALA A 25 7.97 -6.59 3.21
CA ALA A 25 6.92 -7.32 3.91
C ALA A 25 6.38 -8.48 3.05
N LEU A 26 6.15 -8.21 1.77
CA LEU A 26 5.67 -9.25 0.84
C LEU A 26 6.67 -10.39 0.74
N ALA A 27 7.96 -10.07 0.58
CA ALA A 27 9.02 -11.07 0.48
C ALA A 27 9.14 -11.91 1.75
N ALA A 28 8.81 -11.33 2.91
CA ALA A 28 8.86 -12.02 4.19
C ALA A 28 7.56 -12.79 4.51
N GLY A 29 6.58 -12.77 3.61
CA GLY A 29 5.28 -13.40 3.86
C GLY A 29 4.39 -12.67 4.84
N GLN A 30 4.70 -11.42 5.14
CA GLN A 30 3.94 -10.57 6.06
C GLN A 30 2.86 -9.83 5.28
N TYR A 31 1.80 -10.55 4.88
CA TYR A 31 0.83 -10.03 3.92
C TYR A 31 -0.05 -8.92 4.50
N ALA A 32 -0.41 -9.00 5.78
CA ALA A 32 -1.17 -7.93 6.44
C ALA A 32 -0.36 -6.64 6.47
N GLU A 33 0.93 -6.72 6.77
CA GLU A 33 1.82 -5.58 6.78
C GLU A 33 2.01 -5.02 5.37
N TYR A 34 2.13 -5.89 4.37
CA TYR A 34 2.19 -5.50 2.97
C TYR A 34 0.96 -4.67 2.57
N GLN A 35 -0.23 -5.14 2.90
CA GLN A 35 -1.46 -4.42 2.57
C GLN A 35 -1.56 -3.09 3.30
N LYS A 36 -1.14 -3.05 4.55
CA LYS A 36 -1.10 -1.82 5.33
C LYS A 36 -0.16 -0.80 4.70
N ASP A 37 1.04 -1.24 4.32
CA ASP A 37 2.02 -0.36 3.68
C ASP A 37 1.53 0.16 2.34
N LEU A 38 0.87 -0.68 1.54
CA LEU A 38 0.26 -0.22 0.28
C LEU A 38 -0.84 0.82 0.53
N THR A 39 -1.65 0.63 1.56
CA THR A 39 -2.67 1.61 1.93
C THR A 39 -2.03 2.95 2.27
N GLU A 40 -0.93 2.94 3.02
CA GLU A 40 -0.19 4.16 3.36
C GLU A 40 0.36 4.84 2.11
N VAL A 41 0.89 4.07 1.15
CA VAL A 41 1.34 4.61 -0.12
C VAL A 41 0.18 5.28 -0.86
N MET A 42 -0.97 4.64 -0.91
CA MET A 42 -2.15 5.19 -1.58
C MET A 42 -2.60 6.50 -0.95
N LEU A 43 -2.60 6.59 0.38
CA LEU A 43 -2.96 7.81 1.09
C LEU A 43 -2.00 8.95 0.74
N LEU A 44 -0.71 8.66 0.62
CA LEU A 44 0.28 9.65 0.21
C LEU A 44 0.05 10.11 -1.23
N ILE A 45 -0.19 9.18 -2.14
CA ILE A 45 -0.41 9.50 -3.56
C ILE A 45 -1.69 10.32 -3.75
N GLN A 46 -2.72 10.11 -2.93
CA GLN A 46 -3.95 10.90 -2.98
C GLN A 46 -3.73 12.38 -2.72
N GLN A 47 -2.65 12.75 -2.05
CA GLN A 47 -2.33 14.14 -1.77
C GLN A 47 -1.79 14.89 -2.99
N LEU A 48 -1.44 14.16 -4.05
CA LEU A 48 -0.87 14.75 -5.26
C LEU A 48 -1.98 15.22 -6.20
N PRO A 49 -1.95 16.49 -6.64
CA PRO A 49 -2.93 17.00 -7.62
C PRO A 49 -2.55 16.62 -9.06
N ASP A 50 -1.94 15.48 -9.26
CA ASP A 50 -1.45 15.03 -10.56
C ASP A 50 -2.48 14.07 -11.18
N PRO A 51 -2.89 14.29 -12.44
CA PRO A 51 -3.82 13.36 -13.10
C PRO A 51 -3.31 11.91 -13.14
N LYS A 52 -2.00 11.72 -13.21
CA LYS A 52 -1.39 10.39 -13.18
C LYS A 52 -1.57 9.68 -11.85
N ALA A 53 -1.85 10.43 -10.78
CA ALA A 53 -2.07 9.85 -9.47
C ALA A 53 -3.27 8.89 -9.46
N LYS A 54 -4.32 9.20 -10.20
CA LYS A 54 -5.51 8.34 -10.31
C LYS A 54 -5.15 6.97 -10.89
N GLU A 55 -4.35 6.97 -11.93
CA GLU A 55 -3.94 5.72 -12.57
C GLU A 55 -3.05 4.90 -11.64
N LEU A 56 -2.12 5.57 -10.95
CA LEU A 56 -1.25 4.92 -10.00
C LEU A 56 -2.05 4.33 -8.83
N LEU A 57 -3.05 5.05 -8.34
CA LEU A 57 -3.93 4.55 -7.29
C LEU A 57 -4.69 3.29 -7.72
N LYS A 58 -5.15 3.25 -8.95
CA LYS A 58 -5.79 2.05 -9.51
C LYS A 58 -4.85 0.85 -9.48
N GLN A 59 -3.61 1.06 -9.92
CA GLN A 59 -2.60 0.00 -9.95
C GLN A 59 -2.28 -0.49 -8.54
N LEU A 60 -2.11 0.43 -7.60
CA LEU A 60 -1.83 0.08 -6.20
C LEU A 60 -2.98 -0.68 -5.56
N ASN A 61 -4.20 -0.25 -5.82
CA ASN A 61 -5.37 -0.95 -5.32
C ASN A 61 -5.46 -2.37 -5.88
N LYS A 62 -5.12 -2.53 -7.15
CA LYS A 62 -5.09 -3.84 -7.79
C LYS A 62 -4.06 -4.75 -7.12
N LEU A 63 -2.86 -4.23 -6.85
CA LEU A 63 -1.83 -4.98 -6.13
C LEU A 63 -2.31 -5.39 -4.73
N LYS A 64 -2.97 -4.48 -4.05
CA LYS A 64 -3.49 -4.74 -2.71
C LYS A 64 -4.52 -5.86 -2.71
N THR A 65 -5.36 -5.94 -3.74
CA THR A 65 -6.41 -6.96 -3.82
C THR A 65 -5.92 -8.31 -4.33
N LEU A 66 -4.78 -8.34 -5.04
CA LEU A 66 -4.21 -9.59 -5.55
C LEU A 66 -3.63 -10.46 -4.43
N VAL A 67 -3.15 -9.85 -3.36
CA VAL A 67 -2.60 -10.58 -2.23
C VAL A 67 -3.65 -10.60 -1.13
N VAL A 68 -4.25 -11.77 -0.94
CA VAL A 68 -5.29 -11.95 0.08
C VAL A 68 -4.62 -12.40 1.37
N VAL A 69 -4.92 -11.69 2.45
CA VAL A 69 -4.48 -12.12 3.78
C VAL A 69 -5.25 -13.38 4.13
N PRO A 70 -4.55 -14.49 4.47
CA PRO A 70 -5.24 -15.71 4.85
C PRO A 70 -6.20 -15.46 6.01
N THR A 71 -7.40 -15.98 5.88
CA THR A 71 -8.37 -15.91 6.97
C THR A 71 -7.80 -16.67 8.16
N PRO A 72 -7.84 -16.10 9.35
CA PRO A 72 -7.36 -16.82 10.53
C PRO A 72 -8.11 -18.13 10.69
N ILE A 73 -7.50 -19.04 11.40
CA ILE A 73 -7.88 -20.44 11.60
C ILE A 73 -9.26 -20.62 12.25
N LEU A 74 -10.02 -19.56 12.35
CA LEU A 74 -11.34 -19.58 12.98
C LEU A 74 -12.28 -20.60 12.35
N SER A 75 -12.28 -20.68 11.04
CA SER A 75 -13.12 -21.65 10.34
C SER A 75 -12.72 -23.08 10.64
N THR A 76 -11.42 -23.34 10.73
CA THR A 76 -10.91 -24.67 11.10
C THR A 76 -11.33 -25.04 12.52
N ARG A 77 -11.21 -24.10 13.44
CA ARG A 77 -11.61 -24.33 14.83
C ARG A 77 -13.13 -24.55 14.93
N ALA A 78 -13.89 -23.80 14.17
CA ALA A 78 -15.34 -23.97 14.13
C ALA A 78 -15.71 -25.37 13.62
N LEU A 79 -14.95 -25.90 12.68
CA LEU A 79 -15.17 -27.26 12.16
C LEU A 79 -14.76 -28.33 13.18
N LEU A 80 -13.76 -28.06 13.98
CA LEU A 80 -13.26 -28.99 14.98
C LEU A 80 -14.02 -28.89 16.29
N GLY A 81 -14.62 -27.76 16.52
CA GLY A 81 -15.43 -27.52 17.70
C GLY A 81 -16.83 -27.97 17.50
#